data_c83c41026ae317a6ed51039ef96048fb
#
_entry.id   c83c41026ae317a6ed51039ef96048fb
#
_cell.length_a   1.000
_cell.length_b   1.000
_cell.length_c   1.000
_cell.angle_alpha   90.00
_cell.angle_beta   90.00
_cell.angle_gamma   90.00
#
_symmetry.space_group_name_H-M   'P 1'
#
loop_
_entity.id
_entity.type
_entity.pdbx_description
1 polymer ?
#
loop_
_entity_poly.entity_id
_entity_poly.type
_entity_poly.pdbx_seq_one_letter_code
_entity_poly.pdbx_strand_id
1 'polypeptide(L)'
;MRKIKFDACIVGTGKAGIDFSAKLAQKYDLPTESKSCQIGVRFECPQKYFQKLIDISYDFKLYQKFDNVSLRSFCTNNNAAYVAVEETYGDISYNGHAKKGEEFRNDMTNFGILMEIKGIENPFEWSRDVVNKLQENGTGLYYSPGNTRKPGITSEGNTVSATQIGWLELIKITEVMNPYFEYIVNFIDDMKKVFPEIGDDWGMYIPEVKYLSPEPLVNYNDLSLTEYPNVHFVGDALSARGITVSGAHGIYVAESILTSEEEYPDFVESFGY
;
A
#
# COMPACT_ATOMS: atom_id res chain seq x y z
N MET A 1 18.30 33.93 -14.91
CA MET A 1 17.22 32.95 -14.72
C MET A 1 15.89 33.61 -15.10
N ARG A 2 15.14 33.07 -16.04
CA ARG A 2 13.86 33.66 -16.49
C ARG A 2 12.80 33.31 -15.43
N LYS A 3 12.21 34.31 -14.76
CA LYS A 3 11.07 34.08 -13.87
C LYS A 3 9.80 33.96 -14.72
N ILE A 4 9.11 32.84 -14.62
CA ILE A 4 7.81 32.62 -15.26
C ILE A 4 6.77 32.75 -14.14
N LYS A 5 5.73 33.54 -14.36
CA LYS A 5 4.63 33.72 -13.43
C LYS A 5 3.47 32.80 -13.89
N PHE A 6 2.91 32.03 -12.98
CA PHE A 6 1.74 31.19 -13.20
C PHE A 6 0.60 31.67 -12.28
N ASP A 7 -0.63 31.50 -12.71
CA ASP A 7 -1.81 31.83 -11.92
C ASP A 7 -2.11 30.75 -10.86
N ALA A 8 -1.84 29.48 -11.20
CA ALA A 8 -1.95 28.35 -10.27
C ALA A 8 -0.81 27.36 -10.49
N CYS A 9 -0.48 26.59 -9.43
CA CYS A 9 0.47 25.49 -9.44
C CYS A 9 -0.21 24.24 -8.86
N ILE A 10 -0.30 23.18 -9.64
CA ILE A 10 -0.87 21.89 -9.18
C ILE A 10 0.27 20.92 -8.96
N VAL A 11 0.42 20.45 -7.72
CA VAL A 11 1.42 19.46 -7.32
C VAL A 11 0.74 18.09 -7.25
N GLY A 12 0.82 17.34 -8.35
CA GLY A 12 0.35 15.96 -8.44
C GLY A 12 1.51 14.99 -8.35
N THR A 13 1.43 14.03 -7.43
CA THR A 13 2.44 12.98 -7.29
C THR A 13 1.79 11.60 -7.26
N GLY A 14 2.45 10.63 -7.89
CA GLY A 14 2.17 9.22 -7.70
C GLY A 14 3.23 8.59 -6.80
N LYS A 15 3.26 7.25 -6.71
CA LYS A 15 4.24 6.50 -5.92
C LYS A 15 5.69 6.93 -6.18
N ALA A 16 6.05 7.17 -7.44
CA ALA A 16 7.39 7.61 -7.83
C ALA A 16 7.74 9.06 -7.40
N GLY A 17 6.74 9.87 -7.12
CA GLY A 17 6.90 11.28 -6.74
C GLY A 17 6.63 11.58 -5.29
N ILE A 18 6.39 10.57 -4.45
CA ILE A 18 6.04 10.75 -3.04
C ILE A 18 7.12 11.52 -2.25
N ASP A 19 8.38 11.28 -2.57
CA ASP A 19 9.53 12.04 -2.06
C ASP A 19 9.50 13.51 -2.41
N PHE A 20 8.95 13.82 -3.59
CA PHE A 20 8.94 15.20 -4.07
C PHE A 20 8.06 16.09 -3.18
N SER A 21 6.87 15.63 -2.82
CA SER A 21 5.98 16.40 -1.92
C SER A 21 6.59 16.58 -0.54
N ALA A 22 7.21 15.54 0.03
CA ALA A 22 7.90 15.64 1.32
C ALA A 22 9.07 16.63 1.29
N LYS A 23 9.91 16.56 0.24
CA LYS A 23 11.03 17.49 0.03
C LYS A 23 10.56 18.93 -0.21
N LEU A 24 9.42 19.09 -0.90
CA LEU A 24 8.82 20.39 -1.14
C LEU A 24 8.33 20.99 0.18
N ALA A 25 7.59 20.21 0.96
CA ALA A 25 7.12 20.62 2.28
C ALA A 25 8.28 21.01 3.20
N GLN A 26 9.32 20.19 3.29
CA GLN A 26 10.51 20.51 4.07
C GLN A 26 11.23 21.77 3.57
N LYS A 27 11.40 21.93 2.25
CA LYS A 27 12.13 23.07 1.66
C LYS A 27 11.45 24.41 1.92
N TYR A 28 10.12 24.42 1.97
CA TYR A 28 9.31 25.62 2.14
C TYR A 28 8.69 25.74 3.53
N ASP A 29 9.12 24.88 4.47
CA ASP A 29 8.63 24.83 5.85
C ASP A 29 7.10 24.78 5.93
N LEU A 30 6.49 23.97 5.05
CA LEU A 30 5.04 23.83 5.01
C LEU A 30 4.57 22.98 6.21
N PRO A 31 3.46 23.35 6.86
CA PRO A 31 2.88 22.52 7.89
C PRO A 31 2.40 21.20 7.29
N THR A 32 2.73 20.10 7.98
CA THR A 32 2.38 18.75 7.54
C THR A 32 1.74 17.97 8.67
N GLU A 33 0.96 16.95 8.32
CA GLU A 33 0.48 15.93 9.25
C GLU A 33 0.98 14.55 8.86
N SER A 34 1.28 13.71 9.85
CA SER A 34 1.63 12.32 9.65
C SER A 34 0.38 11.46 9.64
N LYS A 35 0.28 10.56 8.65
CA LYS A 35 -0.80 9.58 8.56
C LYS A 35 -0.45 8.28 9.29
N SER A 36 -1.35 7.31 9.24
CA SER A 36 -1.12 5.96 9.78
C SER A 36 0.02 5.23 9.06
N CYS A 37 0.65 4.26 9.73
CA CYS A 37 1.55 3.32 9.10
C CYS A 37 0.77 2.20 8.39
N GLN A 38 1.17 1.83 7.17
CA GLN A 38 0.60 0.69 6.45
C GLN A 38 1.71 -0.31 6.10
N ILE A 39 1.76 -1.41 6.83
CA ILE A 39 2.74 -2.48 6.67
C ILE A 39 2.09 -3.86 6.83
N GLY A 40 2.63 -4.87 6.19
CA GLY A 40 2.12 -6.23 6.26
C GLY A 40 2.91 -7.19 5.42
N VAL A 41 2.21 -8.13 4.80
CA VAL A 41 2.78 -9.22 4.02
C VAL A 41 2.03 -9.43 2.70
N ARG A 42 2.70 -9.97 1.68
CA ARG A 42 2.07 -10.47 0.46
C ARG A 42 1.79 -11.95 0.62
N PHE A 43 0.55 -12.31 0.85
CA PHE A 43 0.08 -13.69 0.94
C PHE A 43 -0.15 -14.27 -0.45
N GLU A 44 0.22 -15.53 -0.66
CA GLU A 44 -0.07 -16.29 -1.88
C GLU A 44 -0.51 -17.73 -1.59
N CYS A 45 -1.42 -18.25 -2.39
CA CYS A 45 -1.87 -19.64 -2.32
C CYS A 45 -2.51 -20.09 -3.64
N PRO A 46 -2.82 -21.39 -3.81
CA PRO A 46 -3.66 -21.85 -4.92
C PRO A 46 -5.00 -21.14 -4.97
N GLN A 47 -5.36 -20.62 -6.14
CA GLN A 47 -6.58 -19.85 -6.38
C GLN A 47 -7.85 -20.58 -5.96
N LYS A 48 -7.88 -21.89 -6.11
CA LYS A 48 -9.05 -22.74 -5.78
C LYS A 48 -9.63 -22.49 -4.39
N TYR A 49 -8.81 -22.07 -3.43
CA TYR A 49 -9.25 -21.78 -2.06
C TYR A 49 -10.16 -20.56 -1.95
N PHE A 50 -9.98 -19.61 -2.84
CA PHE A 50 -10.77 -18.37 -2.89
C PHE A 50 -11.72 -18.30 -4.09
N GLN A 51 -11.89 -19.38 -4.85
CA GLN A 51 -12.64 -19.34 -6.10
C GLN A 51 -14.06 -18.77 -5.92
N LYS A 52 -14.76 -19.15 -4.85
CA LYS A 52 -16.10 -18.63 -4.55
C LYS A 52 -16.16 -17.11 -4.36
N LEU A 53 -15.12 -16.51 -3.79
CA LEU A 53 -15.04 -15.06 -3.66
C LEU A 53 -14.64 -14.41 -4.98
N ILE A 54 -13.71 -15.02 -5.71
CA ILE A 54 -13.22 -14.53 -7.01
C ILE A 54 -14.36 -14.49 -8.03
N ASP A 55 -15.25 -15.46 -8.00
CA ASP A 55 -16.43 -15.52 -8.88
C ASP A 55 -17.43 -14.38 -8.61
N ILE A 56 -17.44 -13.86 -7.37
CA ILE A 56 -18.27 -12.71 -6.98
C ILE A 56 -17.56 -11.39 -7.27
N SER A 57 -16.28 -11.30 -6.92
CA SER A 57 -15.49 -10.10 -7.08
C SER A 57 -14.02 -10.44 -7.30
N TYR A 58 -13.44 -9.94 -8.40
CA TYR A 58 -12.03 -10.14 -8.71
C TYR A 58 -11.11 -9.64 -7.58
N ASP A 59 -11.40 -8.47 -7.03
CA ASP A 59 -10.66 -7.83 -5.93
C ASP A 59 -11.49 -7.85 -4.65
N PHE A 60 -11.68 -9.05 -4.09
CA PHE A 60 -12.40 -9.21 -2.84
C PHE A 60 -11.65 -8.58 -1.67
N LYS A 61 -12.41 -8.18 -0.64
CA LYS A 61 -11.87 -7.58 0.58
C LYS A 61 -12.22 -8.43 1.80
N LEU A 62 -11.19 -8.91 2.49
CA LEU A 62 -11.27 -9.45 3.83
C LEU A 62 -10.82 -8.34 4.79
N TYR A 63 -11.56 -8.13 5.87
CA TYR A 63 -11.32 -7.02 6.77
C TYR A 63 -11.47 -7.43 8.22
N GLN A 64 -10.55 -6.95 9.08
CA GLN A 64 -10.59 -7.15 10.51
C GLN A 64 -10.17 -5.86 11.21
N LYS A 65 -10.90 -5.47 12.27
CA LYS A 65 -10.68 -4.22 12.98
C LYS A 65 -10.47 -4.46 14.47
N PHE A 66 -9.47 -3.80 14.99
CA PHE A 66 -9.15 -3.66 16.42
C PHE A 66 -9.15 -2.17 16.79
N ASP A 67 -8.84 -1.82 18.03
CA ASP A 67 -8.91 -0.42 18.48
C ASP A 67 -8.06 0.54 17.65
N ASN A 68 -6.75 0.28 17.57
CA ASN A 68 -5.79 1.12 16.84
C ASN A 68 -5.18 0.45 15.61
N VAL A 69 -5.61 -0.78 15.29
CA VAL A 69 -5.12 -1.57 14.17
C VAL A 69 -6.29 -2.04 13.33
N SER A 70 -6.19 -1.89 12.03
CA SER A 70 -7.09 -2.55 11.09
C SER A 70 -6.30 -3.33 10.05
N LEU A 71 -6.77 -4.52 9.70
CA LEU A 71 -6.19 -5.33 8.63
C LEU A 71 -7.18 -5.47 7.48
N ARG A 72 -6.65 -5.50 6.28
CA ARG A 72 -7.45 -5.77 5.10
C ARG A 72 -6.66 -6.51 4.03
N SER A 73 -7.36 -7.34 3.24
CA SER A 73 -6.80 -7.80 1.98
C SER A 73 -6.70 -6.64 1.01
N PHE A 74 -5.63 -6.59 0.24
CA PHE A 74 -5.31 -5.47 -0.63
C PHE A 74 -4.72 -5.94 -1.95
N CYS A 75 -5.11 -5.30 -3.07
CA CYS A 75 -4.52 -5.53 -4.38
C CYS A 75 -4.48 -7.03 -4.74
N THR A 76 -5.66 -7.66 -4.79
CA THR A 76 -5.81 -9.07 -5.12
C THR A 76 -5.50 -9.31 -6.60
N ASN A 77 -4.70 -10.35 -6.87
CA ASN A 77 -4.39 -10.81 -8.21
C ASN A 77 -4.78 -12.28 -8.35
N ASN A 78 -5.48 -12.61 -9.43
CA ASN A 78 -6.03 -13.94 -9.69
C ASN A 78 -5.74 -14.35 -11.14
N ASN A 79 -5.75 -15.66 -11.42
CA ASN A 79 -5.57 -16.30 -12.73
C ASN A 79 -4.16 -16.13 -13.35
N ALA A 80 -3.56 -14.97 -13.25
CA ALA A 80 -2.21 -14.65 -13.70
C ALA A 80 -1.51 -13.88 -12.59
N ALA A 81 -1.50 -14.46 -11.39
CA ALA A 81 -1.05 -13.84 -10.17
C ALA A 81 0.46 -14.05 -9.97
N TYR A 82 1.20 -12.97 -10.02
CA TYR A 82 2.64 -12.92 -9.82
C TYR A 82 2.97 -12.01 -8.63
N VAL A 83 4.16 -12.19 -8.07
CA VAL A 83 4.71 -11.30 -7.06
C VAL A 83 5.81 -10.46 -7.69
N ALA A 84 5.76 -9.17 -7.48
CA ALA A 84 6.79 -8.22 -7.89
C ALA A 84 7.61 -7.78 -6.68
N VAL A 85 8.92 -7.65 -6.88
CA VAL A 85 9.82 -6.99 -5.93
C VAL A 85 9.85 -5.51 -6.27
N GLU A 86 9.58 -4.69 -5.29
CA GLU A 86 9.64 -3.23 -5.42
C GLU A 86 10.71 -2.68 -4.49
N GLU A 87 11.49 -1.74 -4.99
CA GLU A 87 12.45 -0.98 -4.19
C GLU A 87 11.96 0.46 -4.06
N THR A 88 11.89 0.95 -2.82
CA THR A 88 11.50 2.31 -2.51
C THR A 88 12.41 2.81 -1.38
N TYR A 89 13.13 3.89 -1.58
CA TYR A 89 14.12 4.43 -0.63
C TYR A 89 15.29 3.47 -0.31
N GLY A 90 15.59 2.51 -1.16
CA GLY A 90 16.55 1.43 -0.91
C GLY A 90 15.97 0.27 -0.09
N ASP A 91 14.70 0.33 0.26
CA ASP A 91 14.00 -0.69 1.03
C ASP A 91 13.25 -1.62 0.08
N ILE A 92 13.36 -2.93 0.30
CA ILE A 92 12.67 -3.96 -0.48
C ILE A 92 11.25 -4.18 0.07
N SER A 93 10.28 -4.25 -0.83
CA SER A 93 8.89 -4.58 -0.54
C SER A 93 8.33 -5.49 -1.62
N TYR A 94 7.32 -6.29 -1.27
CA TYR A 94 6.64 -7.15 -2.22
C TYR A 94 5.26 -6.61 -2.57
N ASN A 95 4.87 -6.78 -3.84
CA ASN A 95 3.56 -6.36 -4.32
C ASN A 95 2.98 -7.42 -5.26
N GLY A 96 1.68 -7.35 -5.53
CA GLY A 96 1.05 -8.21 -6.52
C GLY A 96 1.10 -7.61 -7.92
N HIS A 97 1.24 -8.48 -8.90
CA HIS A 97 1.23 -8.14 -10.30
C HIS A 97 0.37 -9.14 -11.08
N ALA A 98 -0.47 -8.65 -11.98
CA ALA A 98 -1.23 -9.50 -12.90
C ALA A 98 -0.88 -9.17 -14.36
N LYS A 99 -0.78 -10.21 -15.20
CA LYS A 99 -0.61 -10.05 -16.65
C LYS A 99 -1.88 -10.45 -17.41
N LYS A 100 -2.09 -9.80 -18.55
CA LYS A 100 -3.13 -10.19 -19.50
C LYS A 100 -2.54 -11.19 -20.50
N GLY A 101 -3.33 -12.21 -20.86
CA GLY A 101 -2.97 -13.23 -21.85
C GLY A 101 -3.08 -14.62 -21.25
N GLU A 102 -3.56 -15.58 -22.05
CA GLU A 102 -3.73 -16.98 -21.64
C GLU A 102 -2.38 -17.63 -21.30
N GLU A 103 -1.31 -17.22 -21.97
CA GLU A 103 0.05 -17.71 -21.77
C GLU A 103 0.62 -17.36 -20.39
N PHE A 104 0.03 -16.36 -19.70
CA PHE A 104 0.44 -15.94 -18.35
C PHE A 104 -0.41 -16.56 -17.25
N ARG A 105 -1.44 -17.35 -17.60
CA ARG A 105 -2.27 -17.97 -16.58
C ARG A 105 -1.49 -18.90 -15.67
N ASN A 106 -1.80 -18.77 -14.39
CA ASN A 106 -1.37 -19.70 -13.36
C ASN A 106 -2.54 -19.92 -12.38
N ASP A 107 -2.52 -21.03 -11.67
CA ASP A 107 -3.59 -21.40 -10.73
C ASP A 107 -3.36 -20.76 -9.34
N MET A 108 -2.78 -19.57 -9.30
CA MET A 108 -2.42 -18.87 -8.08
C MET A 108 -3.30 -17.64 -7.85
N THR A 109 -3.47 -17.30 -6.60
CA THR A 109 -3.94 -15.99 -6.15
C THR A 109 -2.94 -15.41 -5.15
N ASN A 110 -2.77 -14.10 -5.18
CA ASN A 110 -2.05 -13.39 -4.13
C ASN A 110 -2.74 -12.07 -3.78
N PHE A 111 -2.58 -11.64 -2.54
CA PHE A 111 -3.05 -10.35 -2.04
C PHE A 111 -2.20 -9.88 -0.87
N GLY A 112 -2.08 -8.57 -0.69
CA GLY A 112 -1.49 -8.01 0.51
C GLY A 112 -2.41 -8.20 1.70
N ILE A 113 -1.87 -8.59 2.84
CA ILE A 113 -2.51 -8.45 4.15
C ILE A 113 -1.84 -7.25 4.79
N LEU A 114 -2.47 -6.08 4.68
CA LEU A 114 -1.93 -4.83 5.19
C LEU A 114 -2.61 -4.43 6.49
N MET A 115 -1.78 -4.13 7.47
CA MET A 115 -2.20 -3.45 8.69
C MET A 115 -2.12 -1.95 8.50
N GLU A 116 -3.17 -1.25 8.87
CA GLU A 116 -3.13 0.16 9.15
C GLU A 116 -3.01 0.36 10.66
N ILE A 117 -1.94 1.00 11.11
CA ILE A 117 -1.62 1.20 12.52
C ILE A 117 -1.69 2.70 12.82
N LYS A 118 -2.57 3.06 13.77
CA LYS A 118 -2.75 4.45 14.22
C LYS A 118 -1.96 4.72 15.50
N GLY A 119 -1.58 5.97 15.72
CA GLY A 119 -0.93 6.41 16.95
C GLY A 119 0.56 6.09 17.04
N ILE A 120 1.19 5.68 15.94
CA ILE A 120 2.65 5.60 15.89
C ILE A 120 3.21 7.01 15.70
N GLU A 121 4.13 7.38 16.58
CA GLU A 121 4.92 8.59 16.40
C GLU A 121 5.87 8.38 15.20
N ASN A 122 5.91 9.33 14.26
CA ASN A 122 6.73 9.25 13.05
C ASN A 122 6.54 7.94 12.26
N PRO A 123 5.33 7.63 11.76
CA PRO A 123 5.00 6.34 11.15
C PRO A 123 5.84 6.02 9.91
N PHE A 124 6.31 7.03 9.19
CA PHE A 124 7.19 6.85 8.04
C PHE A 124 8.56 6.30 8.47
N GLU A 125 9.21 6.92 9.45
CA GLU A 125 10.51 6.48 9.95
C GLU A 125 10.41 5.12 10.65
N TRP A 126 9.34 4.91 11.42
CA TRP A 126 9.08 3.63 12.08
C TRP A 126 8.94 2.50 11.05
N SER A 127 8.15 2.69 9.99
CA SER A 127 7.98 1.66 8.95
C SER A 127 9.28 1.37 8.21
N ARG A 128 10.12 2.37 7.96
CA ARG A 128 11.45 2.16 7.37
C ARG A 128 12.38 1.37 8.28
N ASP A 129 12.41 1.68 9.56
CA ASP A 129 13.22 0.95 10.55
C ASP A 129 12.80 -0.52 10.61
N VAL A 130 11.49 -0.79 10.64
CA VAL A 130 10.96 -2.17 10.60
C VAL A 130 11.37 -2.86 9.30
N VAL A 131 11.17 -2.25 8.14
CA VAL A 131 11.51 -2.85 6.85
C VAL A 131 12.99 -3.16 6.76
N ASN A 132 13.85 -2.24 7.18
CA ASN A 132 15.31 -2.46 7.20
C ASN A 132 15.72 -3.65 8.07
N LYS A 133 15.06 -3.85 9.21
CA LYS A 133 15.30 -4.99 10.10
C LYS A 133 14.77 -6.32 9.55
N LEU A 134 13.80 -6.28 8.63
CA LEU A 134 13.21 -7.45 7.97
C LEU A 134 13.94 -7.85 6.68
N GLN A 135 14.94 -7.08 6.26
CA GLN A 135 15.75 -7.41 5.08
C GLN A 135 17.00 -8.20 5.48
N GLU A 136 17.32 -9.20 4.71
CA GLU A 136 18.53 -10.00 4.84
C GLU A 136 19.26 -10.07 3.50
N ASN A 137 20.54 -9.72 3.48
CA ASN A 137 21.36 -9.74 2.27
C ASN A 137 20.76 -8.96 1.07
N GLY A 138 20.06 -7.87 1.35
CA GLY A 138 19.41 -7.04 0.31
C GLY A 138 18.14 -7.66 -0.29
N THR A 139 17.54 -8.65 0.38
CA THR A 139 16.25 -9.22 0.01
C THR A 139 15.30 -9.23 1.22
N GLY A 140 13.99 -9.19 0.97
CA GLY A 140 13.01 -9.50 2.00
C GLY A 140 12.93 -11.02 2.24
N LEU A 141 11.95 -11.43 3.01
CA LEU A 141 11.81 -12.79 3.51
C LEU A 141 10.62 -13.51 2.85
N TYR A 142 10.71 -14.84 2.78
CA TYR A 142 9.62 -15.71 2.36
C TYR A 142 9.39 -16.81 3.37
N TYR A 143 8.16 -16.96 3.83
CA TYR A 143 7.75 -18.05 4.73
C TYR A 143 6.65 -18.89 4.10
N SER A 144 6.75 -20.22 4.31
CA SER A 144 5.69 -21.17 4.01
C SER A 144 5.70 -22.28 5.08
N PRO A 145 4.52 -22.68 5.59
CA PRO A 145 4.41 -23.73 6.59
C PRO A 145 5.11 -25.01 6.13
N GLY A 146 5.94 -25.58 6.99
CA GLY A 146 6.69 -26.81 6.67
C GLY A 146 7.57 -26.73 5.42
N ASN A 147 7.87 -25.52 4.91
CA ASN A 147 8.55 -25.29 3.64
C ASN A 147 7.88 -25.99 2.43
N THR A 148 6.55 -26.10 2.46
CA THR A 148 5.76 -26.76 1.40
C THR A 148 5.83 -26.01 0.07
N ARG A 149 6.14 -24.72 0.11
CA ARG A 149 6.31 -23.87 -1.07
C ARG A 149 7.67 -23.19 -1.10
N LYS A 150 8.06 -22.77 -2.28
CA LYS A 150 9.22 -21.92 -2.56
C LYS A 150 8.76 -20.55 -3.09
N PRO A 151 9.60 -19.50 -3.01
CA PRO A 151 9.32 -18.27 -3.72
C PRO A 151 8.94 -18.55 -5.18
N GLY A 152 7.85 -17.94 -5.64
CA GLY A 152 7.31 -18.11 -6.98
C GLY A 152 8.18 -17.42 -8.05
N ILE A 153 7.60 -17.22 -9.21
CA ILE A 153 8.23 -16.50 -10.32
C ILE A 153 7.60 -15.13 -10.51
N THR A 154 8.40 -14.17 -10.96
CA THR A 154 7.92 -12.85 -11.39
C THR A 154 7.20 -12.96 -12.72
N SER A 155 6.53 -11.91 -13.12
CA SER A 155 5.87 -11.81 -14.42
C SER A 155 6.83 -11.90 -15.62
N GLU A 156 8.13 -11.72 -15.40
CA GLU A 156 9.20 -11.85 -16.39
C GLU A 156 9.82 -13.27 -16.41
N GLY A 157 9.34 -14.17 -15.53
CA GLY A 157 9.80 -15.56 -15.47
C GLY A 157 11.02 -15.80 -14.57
N ASN A 158 11.49 -14.78 -13.84
CA ASN A 158 12.57 -14.92 -12.86
C ASN A 158 12.03 -15.39 -11.51
N THR A 159 12.83 -16.14 -10.73
CA THR A 159 12.48 -16.43 -9.34
C THR A 159 12.38 -15.13 -8.54
N VAL A 160 11.32 -14.98 -7.75
CA VAL A 160 11.18 -13.85 -6.83
C VAL A 160 12.32 -13.88 -5.83
N SER A 161 13.10 -12.78 -5.78
CA SER A 161 14.23 -12.66 -4.85
C SER A 161 13.70 -12.49 -3.42
N ALA A 162 13.80 -13.54 -2.61
CA ALA A 162 13.43 -13.55 -1.20
C ALA A 162 14.20 -14.64 -0.45
N THR A 163 14.65 -14.33 0.76
CA THR A 163 15.29 -15.33 1.64
C THR A 163 14.23 -16.21 2.27
N GLN A 164 14.26 -17.50 1.97
CA GLN A 164 13.33 -18.45 2.59
C GLN A 164 13.70 -18.68 4.05
N ILE A 165 12.70 -18.50 4.93
CA ILE A 165 12.86 -18.66 6.37
C ILE A 165 11.99 -19.79 6.91
N GLY A 166 12.44 -20.39 8.03
CA GLY A 166 11.68 -21.37 8.78
C GLY A 166 10.86 -20.72 9.92
N TRP A 167 10.23 -21.58 10.70
CA TRP A 167 9.39 -21.15 11.82
C TRP A 167 10.16 -20.38 12.91
N LEU A 168 11.39 -20.76 13.20
CA LEU A 168 12.20 -20.08 14.22
C LEU A 168 12.60 -18.67 13.81
N GLU A 169 12.89 -18.47 12.53
CA GLU A 169 13.16 -17.14 11.99
C GLU A 169 11.87 -16.29 11.99
N LEU A 170 10.72 -16.89 11.69
CA LEU A 170 9.43 -16.20 11.74
C LEU A 170 9.14 -15.66 13.14
N ILE A 171 9.50 -16.38 14.20
CA ILE A 171 9.38 -15.91 15.58
C ILE A 171 10.20 -14.63 15.81
N LYS A 172 11.40 -14.53 15.24
CA LYS A 172 12.22 -13.31 15.35
C LYS A 172 11.58 -12.09 14.66
N ILE A 173 10.79 -12.33 13.60
CA ILE A 173 10.03 -11.26 12.95
C ILE A 173 8.97 -10.70 13.89
N THR A 174 8.38 -11.54 14.74
CA THR A 174 7.43 -11.06 15.75
C THR A 174 8.08 -10.06 16.70
N GLU A 175 9.36 -10.25 17.05
CA GLU A 175 10.11 -9.32 17.89
C GLU A 175 10.34 -7.96 17.20
N VAL A 176 10.65 -7.97 15.89
CA VAL A 176 10.87 -6.75 15.10
C VAL A 176 9.60 -5.92 14.98
N MET A 177 8.44 -6.58 14.79
CA MET A 177 7.14 -5.94 14.58
C MET A 177 6.25 -5.97 15.85
N ASN A 178 6.79 -6.30 17.01
CA ASN A 178 6.00 -6.43 18.24
C ASN A 178 5.29 -5.10 18.61
N PRO A 179 3.98 -5.16 18.96
CA PRO A 179 3.09 -6.35 19.05
C PRO A 179 2.36 -6.67 17.72
N TYR A 180 2.65 -5.97 16.65
CA TYR A 180 1.77 -5.90 15.48
C TYR A 180 1.77 -7.16 14.60
N PHE A 181 2.88 -7.92 14.53
CA PHE A 181 2.92 -9.10 13.66
C PHE A 181 1.90 -10.18 14.08
N GLU A 182 1.59 -10.26 15.36
CA GLU A 182 0.58 -11.18 15.86
C GLU A 182 -0.80 -10.98 15.22
N TYR A 183 -1.16 -9.75 14.87
CA TYR A 183 -2.41 -9.47 14.16
C TYR A 183 -2.44 -10.10 12.78
N ILE A 184 -1.31 -10.14 12.07
CA ILE A 184 -1.21 -10.81 10.74
C ILE A 184 -1.41 -12.32 10.91
N VAL A 185 -0.76 -12.93 11.90
CA VAL A 185 -0.91 -14.36 12.18
C VAL A 185 -2.36 -14.70 12.51
N ASN A 186 -2.99 -13.95 13.41
CA ASN A 186 -4.39 -14.11 13.78
C ASN A 186 -5.34 -13.92 12.58
N PHE A 187 -5.07 -12.97 11.70
CA PHE A 187 -5.84 -12.76 10.49
C PHE A 187 -5.77 -13.98 9.55
N ILE A 188 -4.58 -14.57 9.38
CA ILE A 188 -4.40 -15.79 8.57
C ILE A 188 -5.13 -16.97 9.22
N ASP A 189 -5.06 -17.12 10.54
CA ASP A 189 -5.74 -18.18 11.26
C ASP A 189 -7.27 -18.04 11.19
N ASP A 190 -7.80 -16.83 11.30
CA ASP A 190 -9.23 -16.58 11.15
C ASP A 190 -9.69 -16.78 9.69
N MET A 191 -8.87 -16.41 8.73
CA MET A 191 -9.10 -16.70 7.31
C MET A 191 -9.18 -18.21 7.07
N LYS A 192 -8.30 -19.02 7.67
CA LYS A 192 -8.34 -20.50 7.57
C LYS A 192 -9.59 -21.10 8.25
N LYS A 193 -10.17 -20.47 9.27
CA LYS A 193 -11.46 -20.90 9.84
C LYS A 193 -12.63 -20.69 8.87
N VAL A 194 -12.58 -19.63 8.07
CA VAL A 194 -13.60 -19.32 7.05
C VAL A 194 -13.40 -20.17 5.78
N PHE A 195 -12.15 -20.43 5.44
CA PHE A 195 -11.73 -21.22 4.27
C PHE A 195 -10.90 -22.42 4.73
N PRO A 196 -11.54 -23.46 5.30
CA PRO A 196 -10.83 -24.59 5.91
C PRO A 196 -10.06 -25.46 4.89
N GLU A 197 -10.31 -25.28 3.60
CA GLU A 197 -9.58 -25.91 2.53
C GLU A 197 -8.15 -25.39 2.39
N ILE A 198 -7.83 -24.23 2.97
CA ILE A 198 -6.47 -23.68 3.04
C ILE A 198 -5.69 -24.52 4.05
N GLY A 199 -4.97 -25.52 3.56
CA GLY A 199 -4.04 -26.32 4.36
C GLY A 199 -2.74 -25.55 4.64
N ASP A 200 -1.60 -26.22 4.42
CA ASP A 200 -0.26 -25.61 4.55
C ASP A 200 0.34 -25.22 3.18
N ASP A 201 -0.45 -25.32 2.11
CA ASP A 201 -0.04 -24.97 0.75
C ASP A 201 -0.25 -23.46 0.47
N TRP A 202 0.43 -22.64 1.25
CA TRP A 202 0.47 -21.18 1.10
C TRP A 202 1.85 -20.64 1.47
N GLY A 203 2.10 -19.40 1.09
CA GLY A 203 3.31 -18.68 1.45
C GLY A 203 3.03 -17.20 1.67
N MET A 204 3.98 -16.51 2.27
CA MET A 204 3.95 -15.07 2.39
C MET A 204 5.32 -14.46 2.21
N TYR A 205 5.37 -13.36 1.49
CA TYR A 205 6.54 -12.51 1.33
C TYR A 205 6.46 -11.36 2.34
N ILE A 206 7.57 -11.02 2.93
CA ILE A 206 7.69 -10.05 4.02
C ILE A 206 8.86 -9.11 3.73
N PRO A 207 8.66 -7.79 3.80
CA PRO A 207 7.41 -7.07 4.06
C PRO A 207 6.64 -6.71 2.79
N GLU A 208 5.37 -6.38 2.93
CA GLU A 208 4.68 -5.46 2.03
C GLU A 208 4.46 -4.15 2.79
N VAL A 209 4.87 -3.02 2.22
CA VAL A 209 4.77 -1.71 2.88
C VAL A 209 4.21 -0.67 1.92
N LYS A 210 3.37 0.20 2.48
CA LYS A 210 2.92 1.43 1.82
C LYS A 210 3.47 2.61 2.62
N TYR A 211 4.56 3.18 2.14
CA TYR A 211 5.08 4.40 2.73
C TYR A 211 4.11 5.54 2.48
N LEU A 212 3.75 6.23 3.55
CA LEU A 212 2.94 7.44 3.54
C LEU A 212 3.83 8.58 4.02
N SER A 213 4.22 9.47 3.12
CA SER A 213 4.93 10.69 3.49
C SER A 213 4.01 11.59 4.32
N PRO A 214 4.58 12.43 5.21
CA PRO A 214 3.81 13.50 5.81
C PRO A 214 3.13 14.34 4.72
N GLU A 215 1.85 14.61 4.91
CA GLU A 215 1.03 15.35 3.94
C GLU A 215 1.03 16.83 4.28
N PRO A 216 1.19 17.72 3.30
CA PRO A 216 0.97 19.14 3.51
C PRO A 216 -0.47 19.40 4.00
N LEU A 217 -0.61 20.28 5.00
CA LEU A 217 -1.93 20.72 5.42
C LEU A 217 -2.54 21.61 4.34
N VAL A 218 -3.70 21.22 3.84
CA VAL A 218 -4.41 21.94 2.79
C VAL A 218 -5.80 22.39 3.24
N ASN A 219 -6.33 23.38 2.59
CA ASN A 219 -7.74 23.71 2.65
C ASN A 219 -8.52 22.65 1.85
N TYR A 220 -9.38 21.89 2.51
CA TYR A 220 -10.14 20.83 1.85
C TYR A 220 -11.21 21.32 0.86
N ASN A 221 -11.52 22.61 0.83
CA ASN A 221 -12.48 23.18 -0.13
C ASN A 221 -11.91 23.33 -1.55
N ASP A 222 -10.57 23.34 -1.70
CA ASP A 222 -9.91 23.53 -2.99
C ASP A 222 -8.54 22.84 -3.07
N LEU A 223 -8.13 22.14 -2.01
CA LEU A 223 -6.85 21.47 -1.85
C LEU A 223 -5.63 22.41 -2.00
N SER A 224 -5.81 23.70 -1.72
CA SER A 224 -4.76 24.70 -1.72
C SER A 224 -4.02 24.76 -0.38
N LEU A 225 -2.78 25.26 -0.40
CA LEU A 225 -2.06 25.63 0.82
C LEU A 225 -2.64 26.91 1.42
N THR A 226 -2.81 26.95 2.73
CA THR A 226 -3.32 28.17 3.42
C THR A 226 -2.43 29.38 3.16
N GLU A 227 -1.11 29.20 3.19
CA GLU A 227 -0.14 30.28 2.97
C GLU A 227 0.10 30.62 1.49
N TYR A 228 -0.24 29.68 0.60
CA TYR A 228 -0.07 29.80 -0.85
C TYR A 228 -1.35 29.35 -1.58
N PRO A 229 -2.42 30.20 -1.60
CA PRO A 229 -3.74 29.78 -2.11
C PRO A 229 -3.76 29.38 -3.58
N ASN A 230 -2.73 29.70 -4.34
CA ASN A 230 -2.56 29.30 -5.73
C ASN A 230 -1.71 28.03 -5.91
N VAL A 231 -1.36 27.32 -4.82
CA VAL A 231 -0.62 26.05 -4.85
C VAL A 231 -1.52 24.96 -4.29
N HIS A 232 -1.88 23.99 -5.14
CA HIS A 232 -2.79 22.90 -4.82
C HIS A 232 -2.05 21.57 -4.83
N PHE A 233 -2.34 20.71 -3.86
CA PHE A 233 -1.80 19.35 -3.80
C PHE A 233 -2.89 18.34 -4.18
N VAL A 234 -2.53 17.32 -4.96
CA VAL A 234 -3.49 16.31 -5.46
C VAL A 234 -2.89 14.90 -5.50
N GLY A 235 -3.75 13.89 -5.49
CA GLY A 235 -3.34 12.49 -5.62
C GLY A 235 -2.55 11.97 -4.42
N ASP A 236 -1.50 11.20 -4.65
CA ASP A 236 -0.69 10.57 -3.60
C ASP A 236 -0.04 11.58 -2.64
N ALA A 237 0.15 12.82 -3.07
CA ALA A 237 0.61 13.90 -2.19
C ALA A 237 -0.32 14.17 -1.00
N LEU A 238 -1.58 13.78 -1.11
CA LEU A 238 -2.60 13.82 -0.06
C LEU A 238 -3.18 12.42 0.22
N SER A 239 -2.38 11.37 0.09
CA SER A 239 -2.78 9.96 0.26
C SER A 239 -4.02 9.52 -0.54
N ALA A 240 -4.44 10.30 -1.52
CA ALA A 240 -5.53 9.95 -2.43
C ALA A 240 -5.06 8.95 -3.49
N ARG A 241 -5.01 7.68 -3.09
CA ARG A 241 -4.46 6.59 -3.90
C ARG A 241 -5.49 5.96 -4.82
N GLY A 242 -5.00 5.55 -5.99
CA GLY A 242 -5.79 4.93 -7.04
C GLY A 242 -6.19 5.94 -8.12
N ILE A 243 -6.29 5.45 -9.35
CA ILE A 243 -6.51 6.27 -10.55
C ILE A 243 -7.79 7.09 -10.43
N THR A 244 -8.87 6.48 -9.95
CA THR A 244 -10.18 7.14 -9.81
C THR A 244 -10.13 8.29 -8.82
N VAL A 245 -9.60 8.07 -7.62
CA VAL A 245 -9.56 9.08 -6.56
C VAL A 245 -8.58 10.20 -6.92
N SER A 246 -7.40 9.86 -7.43
CA SER A 246 -6.43 10.85 -7.90
C SER A 246 -6.98 11.69 -9.06
N GLY A 247 -7.74 11.05 -9.97
CA GLY A 247 -8.42 11.74 -11.07
C GLY A 247 -9.51 12.69 -10.57
N ALA A 248 -10.29 12.26 -9.57
CA ALA A 248 -11.30 13.11 -8.93
C ALA A 248 -10.67 14.35 -8.28
N HIS A 249 -9.54 14.20 -7.54
CA HIS A 249 -8.79 15.34 -7.01
C HIS A 249 -8.37 16.33 -8.10
N GLY A 250 -7.88 15.81 -9.24
CA GLY A 250 -7.47 16.65 -10.37
C GLY A 250 -8.64 17.45 -10.96
N ILE A 251 -9.81 16.81 -11.15
CA ILE A 251 -11.03 17.46 -11.65
C ILE A 251 -11.50 18.51 -10.63
N TYR A 252 -11.57 18.15 -9.36
CA TYR A 252 -12.01 19.02 -8.27
C TYR A 252 -11.19 20.32 -8.21
N VAL A 253 -9.86 20.21 -8.22
CA VAL A 253 -8.97 21.38 -8.22
C VAL A 253 -9.12 22.20 -9.50
N ALA A 254 -9.23 21.55 -10.67
CA ALA A 254 -9.43 22.27 -11.92
C ALA A 254 -10.75 23.08 -11.92
N GLU A 255 -11.83 22.49 -11.42
CA GLU A 255 -13.12 23.17 -11.26
C GLU A 255 -13.00 24.33 -10.26
N SER A 256 -12.31 24.12 -9.12
CA SER A 256 -12.11 25.15 -8.13
C SER A 256 -11.37 26.38 -8.67
N ILE A 257 -10.34 26.16 -9.48
CA ILE A 257 -9.58 27.25 -10.12
C ILE A 257 -10.43 28.01 -11.15
N LEU A 258 -11.28 27.30 -11.89
CA LEU A 258 -12.10 27.88 -12.95
C LEU A 258 -13.35 28.60 -12.45
N THR A 259 -13.87 28.19 -11.27
CA THR A 259 -15.14 28.68 -10.72
C THR A 259 -14.97 29.59 -9.50
N SER A 260 -13.79 30.15 -9.30
CA SER A 260 -13.39 30.89 -8.10
C SER A 260 -14.29 32.08 -7.67
N GLU A 261 -15.42 32.29 -8.33
CA GLU A 261 -16.47 33.29 -7.97
C GLU A 261 -17.83 32.66 -7.63
N GLU A 262 -18.00 31.32 -7.66
CA GLU A 262 -19.28 30.64 -7.38
C GLU A 262 -19.16 29.57 -6.28
N GLU A 263 -20.23 29.36 -5.50
CA GLU A 263 -20.32 28.37 -4.42
C GLU A 263 -20.00 26.95 -4.93
N TYR A 264 -19.05 26.28 -4.26
CA TYR A 264 -18.67 24.90 -4.55
C TYR A 264 -19.79 23.93 -4.19
N PRO A 265 -20.12 22.94 -5.04
CA PRO A 265 -20.94 21.81 -4.61
C PRO A 265 -20.19 21.00 -3.56
N ASP A 266 -20.89 20.57 -2.50
CA ASP A 266 -20.38 19.69 -1.44
C ASP A 266 -19.95 18.31 -2.01
N PHE A 267 -18.78 18.26 -2.62
CA PHE A 267 -18.21 17.03 -3.17
C PHE A 267 -17.72 16.07 -2.08
N VAL A 268 -17.49 16.57 -0.87
CA VAL A 268 -16.92 15.80 0.26
C VAL A 268 -17.92 14.81 0.85
N GLU A 269 -19.23 15.10 0.82
CA GLU A 269 -20.27 14.20 1.33
C GLU A 269 -20.54 12.97 0.45
N SER A 270 -20.17 13.00 -0.83
CA SER A 270 -20.46 11.91 -1.77
C SER A 270 -19.43 10.78 -1.77
N PHE A 271 -18.26 10.95 -1.18
CA PHE A 271 -17.17 9.98 -1.14
C PHE A 271 -16.99 9.29 0.23
N GLY A 272 -18.06 9.09 0.99
CA GLY A 272 -18.15 8.35 2.25
C GLY A 272 -16.84 7.70 2.73
N TYR A 273 -16.05 8.39 3.56
CA TYR A 273 -14.93 7.86 4.32
C TYR A 273 -15.37 7.42 5.71
#